data_c50a17bf730e675357f8dc5fd48043e9
#
_entry.id   c50a17bf730e675357f8dc5fd48043e9
#
_cell.length_a   1.000
_cell.length_b   1.000
_cell.length_c   1.000
_cell.angle_alpha   90.00
_cell.angle_beta   90.00
_cell.angle_gamma   90.00
#
_symmetry.space_group_name_H-M   'P 1'
#
loop_
_entity.id
_entity.type
_entity.pdbx_description
1 polymer ?
#
loop_
_entity_poly.entity_id
_entity_poly.type
_entity_poly.pdbx_seq_one_letter_code
_entity_poly.pdbx_strand_id
1 'polypeptide(L)'
;LHISELALKLLDLDQIWWLVSPQNPLKPVDGMAPFPVRLEGARRIAEADRCILVSDIESRLGSSRYTADTLKALRRRFPRLRFVWLMGGDNLVQVPRWERWPEIFRTVPIAVFDRPYYSLKALSGLAAKRFARYRVAGSDERRLAEMEPPAWAFFHTRLDDRSATRIRSQRKKIPSNRFAEQKPELSTIAALLPHTKPIETRPTILGLIVQTLEDGKAEEIVTIDLAGKTTIADHMVIASGRSTRQVLALTEHLDEVLSRRTRISIEGKTQGDWVLIDAGDVIVHLFRPEIRSYYNLEKMWGSAMLDSEAVRL
;
A
#
# COMPACT_ATOMS: atom_id res chain seq x y z
N LEU A 1 -1.80 12.72 0.97
CA LEU A 1 -0.72 13.11 1.86
C LEU A 1 0.07 11.89 2.35
N HIS A 2 -0.53 10.94 3.08
CA HIS A 2 0.16 9.76 3.66
C HIS A 2 1.10 9.01 2.70
N ILE A 3 0.66 8.65 1.49
CA ILE A 3 1.52 7.98 0.49
C ILE A 3 2.69 8.87 0.07
N SER A 4 2.50 10.18 -0.01
CA SER A 4 3.58 11.12 -0.36
C SER A 4 4.64 11.19 0.73
N GLU A 5 4.23 11.31 1.99
CA GLU A 5 5.13 11.30 3.15
C GLU A 5 5.89 9.97 3.25
N LEU A 6 5.21 8.86 2.97
CA LEU A 6 5.82 7.55 2.96
C LEU A 6 6.84 7.40 1.82
N ALA A 7 6.51 7.88 0.61
CA ALA A 7 7.42 7.87 -0.53
C ALA A 7 8.69 8.70 -0.29
N LEU A 8 8.56 9.88 0.31
CA LEU A 8 9.71 10.71 0.72
C LEU A 8 10.69 9.92 1.58
N LYS A 9 10.17 9.19 2.57
CA LYS A 9 11.00 8.42 3.52
C LYS A 9 11.58 7.15 2.92
N LEU A 10 10.77 6.36 2.21
CA LEU A 10 11.18 5.04 1.70
C LEU A 10 12.15 5.14 0.52
N LEU A 11 12.01 6.16 -0.30
CA LEU A 11 12.78 6.35 -1.53
C LEU A 11 13.84 7.44 -1.41
N ASP A 12 14.00 8.04 -0.23
CA ASP A 12 14.96 9.12 0.05
C ASP A 12 14.83 10.28 -0.97
N LEU A 13 13.57 10.71 -1.19
CA LEU A 13 13.26 11.75 -2.17
C LEU A 13 13.36 13.14 -1.54
N ASP A 14 13.90 14.10 -2.29
CA ASP A 14 13.95 15.51 -1.88
C ASP A 14 12.56 16.16 -1.90
N GLN A 15 11.71 15.76 -2.88
CA GLN A 15 10.44 16.43 -3.13
C GLN A 15 9.41 15.51 -3.79
N ILE A 16 8.13 15.76 -3.51
CA ILE A 16 6.99 15.18 -4.23
C ILE A 16 6.28 16.26 -5.03
N TRP A 17 6.06 16.01 -6.31
CA TRP A 17 5.27 16.88 -7.16
C TRP A 17 3.86 16.32 -7.36
N TRP A 18 2.87 17.02 -6.84
CA TRP A 18 1.48 16.74 -7.11
C TRP A 18 1.06 17.40 -8.42
N LEU A 19 0.98 16.64 -9.49
CA LEU A 19 0.53 17.13 -10.78
C LEU A 19 -1.01 17.12 -10.79
N VAL A 20 -1.61 18.32 -10.80
CA VAL A 20 -3.06 18.44 -10.87
C VAL A 20 -3.46 18.41 -12.34
N SER A 21 -4.05 17.28 -12.78
CA SER A 21 -4.49 17.11 -14.16
C SER A 21 -5.70 17.99 -14.48
N PRO A 22 -5.70 18.72 -15.58
CA PRO A 22 -6.87 19.48 -16.04
C PRO A 22 -8.10 18.59 -16.22
N GLN A 23 -7.93 17.44 -16.89
CA GLN A 23 -8.95 16.44 -17.09
C GLN A 23 -8.34 15.04 -17.26
N ASN A 24 -8.89 14.04 -16.58
CA ASN A 24 -8.52 12.65 -16.83
C ASN A 24 -9.45 12.08 -17.91
N PRO A 25 -8.92 11.71 -19.10
CA PRO A 25 -9.76 11.22 -20.21
C PRO A 25 -10.54 9.95 -19.89
N LEU A 26 -10.13 9.19 -18.85
CA LEU A 26 -10.76 7.93 -18.43
C LEU A 26 -11.84 8.12 -17.34
N LYS A 27 -12.07 9.36 -16.89
CA LYS A 27 -13.07 9.63 -15.84
C LYS A 27 -14.17 10.53 -16.39
N PRO A 28 -15.46 10.20 -16.11
CA PRO A 28 -16.56 11.08 -16.47
C PRO A 28 -16.40 12.44 -15.79
N VAL A 29 -16.79 13.50 -16.49
CA VAL A 29 -16.69 14.89 -16.01
C VAL A 29 -17.73 15.17 -14.92
N ASP A 30 -18.84 14.42 -14.92
CA ASP A 30 -19.93 14.57 -13.97
C ASP A 30 -19.46 14.41 -12.52
N GLY A 31 -19.69 15.44 -11.72
CA GLY A 31 -19.33 15.50 -10.30
C GLY A 31 -17.86 15.80 -10.03
N MET A 32 -17.07 16.16 -11.04
CA MET A 32 -15.70 16.63 -10.85
C MET A 32 -15.68 18.14 -10.59
N ALA A 33 -15.06 18.56 -9.48
CA ALA A 33 -14.88 19.99 -9.21
C ALA A 33 -14.02 20.65 -10.31
N PRO A 34 -14.28 21.94 -10.65
CA PRO A 34 -13.48 22.69 -11.61
C PRO A 34 -11.99 22.64 -11.30
N PHE A 35 -11.16 22.70 -12.35
CA PHE A 35 -9.70 22.61 -12.21
C PHE A 35 -9.12 23.62 -11.19
N PRO A 36 -9.50 24.91 -11.19
CA PRO A 36 -8.97 25.86 -10.19
C PRO A 36 -9.30 25.46 -8.75
N VAL A 37 -10.51 24.93 -8.51
CA VAL A 37 -10.93 24.47 -7.17
C VAL A 37 -10.12 23.27 -6.72
N ARG A 38 -9.81 22.34 -7.64
CA ARG A 38 -8.98 21.17 -7.34
C ARG A 38 -7.53 21.55 -7.07
N LEU A 39 -7.01 22.49 -7.86
CA LEU A 39 -5.65 23.02 -7.70
C LEU A 39 -5.49 23.71 -6.34
N GLU A 40 -6.43 24.58 -6.00
CA GLU A 40 -6.43 25.29 -4.72
C GLU A 40 -6.60 24.33 -3.53
N GLY A 41 -7.50 23.35 -3.65
CA GLY A 41 -7.67 22.30 -2.64
C GLY A 41 -6.39 21.48 -2.42
N ALA A 42 -5.66 21.18 -3.50
CA ALA A 42 -4.37 20.48 -3.41
C ALA A 42 -3.31 21.35 -2.71
N ARG A 43 -3.21 22.64 -3.05
CA ARG A 43 -2.28 23.59 -2.41
C ARG A 43 -2.51 23.68 -0.91
N ARG A 44 -3.76 23.86 -0.49
CA ARG A 44 -4.11 23.95 0.94
C ARG A 44 -3.71 22.68 1.73
N ILE A 45 -3.83 21.50 1.11
CA ILE A 45 -3.40 20.25 1.76
C ILE A 45 -1.87 20.15 1.81
N ALA A 46 -1.19 20.62 0.77
CA ALA A 46 0.26 20.56 0.67
C ALA A 46 1.00 21.61 1.55
N GLU A 47 0.32 22.68 1.98
CA GLU A 47 0.88 23.69 2.88
C GLU A 47 1.48 23.11 4.18
N ALA A 48 0.97 21.95 4.60
CA ALA A 48 1.44 21.25 5.79
C ALA A 48 2.84 20.63 5.63
N ASP A 49 3.32 20.44 4.40
CA ASP A 49 4.61 19.79 4.12
C ASP A 49 5.35 20.49 2.99
N ARG A 50 6.51 21.10 3.33
CA ARG A 50 7.35 21.85 2.38
C ARG A 50 7.99 20.97 1.29
N CYS A 51 8.04 19.67 1.49
CA CYS A 51 8.55 18.73 0.50
C CYS A 51 7.49 18.37 -0.56
N ILE A 52 6.25 18.88 -0.45
CA ILE A 52 5.18 18.62 -1.42
C ILE A 52 4.92 19.89 -2.25
N LEU A 53 5.25 19.81 -3.54
CA LEU A 53 5.01 20.87 -4.51
C LEU A 53 3.77 20.58 -5.35
N VAL A 54 2.77 21.46 -5.31
CA VAL A 54 1.59 21.34 -6.18
C VAL A 54 1.84 22.10 -7.47
N SER A 55 1.72 21.39 -8.59
CA SER A 55 2.00 21.93 -9.93
C SER A 55 0.82 21.78 -10.88
N ASP A 56 0.58 22.83 -11.64
CA ASP A 56 -0.33 22.87 -12.77
C ASP A 56 0.37 22.63 -14.12
N ILE A 57 1.58 22.07 -14.09
CA ILE A 57 2.46 21.93 -15.26
C ILE A 57 1.77 21.16 -16.42
N GLU A 58 0.91 20.19 -16.12
CA GLU A 58 0.15 19.48 -17.17
C GLU A 58 -0.71 20.42 -17.99
N SER A 59 -1.29 21.47 -17.41
CA SER A 59 -2.07 22.47 -18.14
C SER A 59 -1.21 23.35 -19.05
N ARG A 60 0.08 23.50 -18.72
CA ARG A 60 1.04 24.34 -19.45
C ARG A 60 1.81 23.59 -20.53
N LEU A 61 1.87 22.26 -20.45
CA LEU A 61 2.55 21.43 -21.45
C LEU A 61 1.76 21.28 -22.77
N GLY A 62 0.61 21.95 -22.89
CA GLY A 62 -0.12 22.26 -24.13
C GLY A 62 -0.71 21.09 -24.92
N SER A 63 -0.10 19.92 -24.93
CA SER A 63 -0.53 18.77 -25.74
C SER A 63 -0.61 17.44 -24.98
N SER A 64 -0.35 17.47 -23.69
CA SER A 64 -0.20 16.26 -22.88
C SER A 64 -1.53 15.84 -22.26
N ARG A 65 -2.32 15.05 -23.00
CA ARG A 65 -3.50 14.35 -22.44
C ARG A 65 -3.12 13.06 -21.74
N TYR A 66 -1.90 12.57 -21.93
CA TYR A 66 -1.47 11.23 -21.53
C TYR A 66 -0.25 11.29 -20.63
N THR A 67 -0.25 10.47 -19.60
CA THR A 67 0.86 10.37 -18.61
C THR A 67 2.22 10.15 -19.28
N ALA A 68 2.27 9.33 -20.34
CA ALA A 68 3.53 9.09 -21.09
C ALA A 68 4.13 10.38 -21.66
N ASP A 69 3.30 11.30 -22.18
CA ASP A 69 3.76 12.57 -22.74
C ASP A 69 4.18 13.54 -21.64
N THR A 70 3.41 13.60 -20.55
CA THR A 70 3.76 14.40 -19.38
C THR A 70 5.14 14.02 -18.85
N LEU A 71 5.41 12.73 -18.66
CA LEU A 71 6.69 12.26 -18.13
C LEU A 71 7.86 12.56 -19.08
N LYS A 72 7.68 12.37 -20.38
CA LYS A 72 8.69 12.75 -21.39
C LYS A 72 8.97 14.26 -21.39
N ALA A 73 7.93 15.06 -21.28
CA ALA A 73 8.06 16.52 -21.24
C ALA A 73 8.78 16.99 -19.96
N LEU A 74 8.46 16.39 -18.82
CA LEU A 74 9.15 16.65 -17.55
C LEU A 74 10.64 16.33 -17.63
N ARG A 75 11.02 15.14 -18.12
CA ARG A 75 12.42 14.77 -18.28
C ARG A 75 13.18 15.72 -19.22
N ARG A 76 12.55 16.16 -20.30
CA ARG A 76 13.17 17.15 -21.22
C ARG A 76 13.30 18.52 -20.59
N ARG A 77 12.31 18.94 -19.82
CA ARG A 77 12.29 20.28 -19.21
C ARG A 77 13.26 20.38 -18.02
N PHE A 78 13.42 19.26 -17.28
CA PHE A 78 14.23 19.19 -16.09
C PHE A 78 15.27 18.07 -16.16
N PRO A 79 16.27 18.15 -17.06
CA PRO A 79 17.22 17.06 -17.35
C PRO A 79 18.12 16.71 -16.15
N ARG A 80 18.26 17.61 -15.18
CA ARG A 80 19.06 17.41 -13.98
C ARG A 80 18.29 16.73 -12.84
N LEU A 81 16.95 16.65 -12.94
CA LEU A 81 16.12 16.01 -11.91
C LEU A 81 15.90 14.53 -12.24
N ARG A 82 15.96 13.71 -11.21
CA ARG A 82 15.59 12.29 -11.26
C ARG A 82 14.14 12.14 -10.83
N PHE A 83 13.30 11.63 -11.70
CA PHE A 83 11.88 11.45 -11.44
C PHE A 83 11.57 10.00 -11.16
N VAL A 84 10.73 9.74 -10.13
CA VAL A 84 10.06 8.48 -9.88
C VAL A 84 8.57 8.70 -9.99
N TRP A 85 7.88 7.89 -10.80
CA TRP A 85 6.43 7.94 -10.91
C TRP A 85 5.79 7.14 -9.77
N LEU A 86 4.99 7.81 -8.93
CA LEU A 86 4.28 7.17 -7.84
C LEU A 86 2.88 6.77 -8.29
N MET A 87 2.47 5.52 -8.04
CA MET A 87 1.12 5.05 -8.33
C MET A 87 0.62 4.06 -7.27
N GLY A 88 -0.71 3.93 -7.14
CA GLY A 88 -1.31 2.89 -6.31
C GLY A 88 -1.38 1.54 -7.05
N GLY A 89 -1.52 0.44 -6.32
CA GLY A 89 -1.73 -0.90 -6.88
C GLY A 89 -2.95 -0.98 -7.80
N ASP A 90 -4.01 -0.22 -7.52
CA ASP A 90 -5.18 -0.07 -8.39
C ASP A 90 -4.81 0.52 -9.78
N ASN A 91 -3.88 1.48 -9.82
CA ASN A 91 -3.39 2.04 -11.06
C ASN A 91 -2.48 1.05 -11.83
N LEU A 92 -1.68 0.23 -11.14
CA LEU A 92 -0.88 -0.80 -11.79
C LEU A 92 -1.76 -1.83 -12.53
N VAL A 93 -2.94 -2.16 -11.97
CA VAL A 93 -3.95 -3.01 -12.65
C VAL A 93 -4.53 -2.31 -13.88
N GLN A 94 -4.77 -1.00 -13.79
CA GLN A 94 -5.44 -0.21 -14.84
C GLN A 94 -4.49 0.32 -15.91
N VAL A 95 -3.20 0.47 -15.62
CA VAL A 95 -2.22 1.09 -16.51
C VAL A 95 -2.16 0.46 -17.91
N PRO A 96 -2.42 -0.86 -18.13
CA PRO A 96 -2.47 -1.42 -19.48
C PRO A 96 -3.56 -0.81 -20.38
N ARG A 97 -4.53 -0.10 -19.81
CA ARG A 97 -5.59 0.63 -20.56
C ARG A 97 -5.19 2.06 -20.90
N TRP A 98 -4.04 2.54 -20.40
CA TRP A 98 -3.58 3.89 -20.64
C TRP A 98 -2.86 3.95 -21.99
N GLU A 99 -3.03 5.06 -22.67
CA GLU A 99 -2.37 5.27 -23.96
C GLU A 99 -0.85 5.21 -23.82
N ARG A 100 -0.21 4.41 -24.67
CA ARG A 100 1.25 4.20 -24.68
C ARG A 100 1.86 3.83 -23.30
N TRP A 101 1.12 3.08 -22.49
CA TRP A 101 1.50 2.73 -21.13
C TRP A 101 2.91 2.09 -20.99
N PRO A 102 3.42 1.27 -21.95
CA PRO A 102 4.77 0.72 -21.81
C PRO A 102 5.86 1.80 -21.82
N GLU A 103 5.57 2.97 -22.40
CA GLU A 103 6.52 4.10 -22.44
C GLU A 103 6.66 4.74 -21.04
N ILE A 104 5.63 4.69 -20.21
CA ILE A 104 5.70 5.16 -18.82
C ILE A 104 6.83 4.42 -18.09
N PHE A 105 6.84 3.08 -18.15
CA PHE A 105 7.88 2.24 -17.54
C PHE A 105 9.28 2.48 -18.11
N ARG A 106 9.38 2.86 -19.39
CA ARG A 106 10.65 3.14 -20.05
C ARG A 106 11.14 4.56 -19.88
N THR A 107 10.28 5.45 -19.36
CA THR A 107 10.61 6.87 -19.24
C THR A 107 11.15 7.20 -17.85
N VAL A 108 10.57 6.65 -16.80
CA VAL A 108 10.97 6.88 -15.40
C VAL A 108 10.82 5.60 -14.57
N PRO A 109 11.61 5.42 -13.51
CA PRO A 109 11.33 4.39 -12.50
C PRO A 109 9.94 4.57 -11.88
N ILE A 110 9.33 3.46 -11.45
CA ILE A 110 7.96 3.46 -10.91
C ILE A 110 7.93 2.88 -9.51
N ALA A 111 7.40 3.65 -8.55
CA ALA A 111 7.08 3.17 -7.22
C ALA A 111 5.58 2.90 -7.11
N VAL A 112 5.23 1.64 -6.88
CA VAL A 112 3.85 1.21 -6.70
C VAL A 112 3.58 1.02 -5.22
N PHE A 113 2.60 1.74 -4.70
CA PHE A 113 2.16 1.63 -3.31
C PHE A 113 0.91 0.77 -3.24
N ASP A 114 0.91 -0.11 -2.26
CA ASP A 114 -0.21 -1.02 -2.05
C ASP A 114 -1.53 -0.27 -1.80
N ARG A 115 -2.62 -0.92 -2.19
CA ARG A 115 -3.98 -0.43 -1.95
C ARG A 115 -4.84 -1.59 -1.49
N PRO A 116 -5.78 -1.35 -0.55
CA PRO A 116 -6.73 -2.37 -0.14
C PRO A 116 -7.36 -3.06 -1.35
N TYR A 117 -7.38 -4.38 -1.36
CA TYR A 117 -8.00 -5.24 -2.39
C TYR A 117 -7.29 -5.29 -3.76
N TYR A 118 -6.10 -4.65 -3.92
CA TYR A 118 -5.44 -4.59 -5.23
C TYR A 118 -4.09 -5.29 -5.29
N SER A 119 -3.44 -5.63 -4.17
CA SER A 119 -2.08 -6.19 -4.14
C SER A 119 -1.91 -7.40 -5.05
N LEU A 120 -2.75 -8.42 -4.89
CA LEU A 120 -2.70 -9.64 -5.70
C LEU A 120 -2.97 -9.37 -7.18
N LYS A 121 -4.02 -8.61 -7.47
CA LYS A 121 -4.38 -8.23 -8.84
C LYS A 121 -3.30 -7.40 -9.51
N ALA A 122 -2.65 -6.51 -8.77
CA ALA A 122 -1.59 -5.66 -9.25
C ALA A 122 -0.36 -6.48 -9.64
N LEU A 123 0.11 -7.37 -8.77
CA LEU A 123 1.28 -8.19 -8.99
C LEU A 123 1.08 -9.31 -10.02
N SER A 124 -0.14 -9.85 -10.16
CA SER A 124 -0.50 -10.82 -11.19
C SER A 124 -0.93 -10.18 -12.51
N GLY A 125 -1.05 -8.86 -12.55
CA GLY A 125 -1.55 -8.10 -13.69
C GLY A 125 -0.59 -8.07 -14.89
N LEU A 126 -1.13 -7.65 -16.05
CA LEU A 126 -0.38 -7.60 -17.31
C LEU A 126 0.88 -6.71 -17.23
N ALA A 127 0.78 -5.56 -16.56
CA ALA A 127 1.91 -4.64 -16.42
C ALA A 127 3.04 -5.25 -15.59
N ALA A 128 2.71 -5.83 -14.43
CA ALA A 128 3.68 -6.50 -13.57
C ALA A 128 4.36 -7.68 -14.28
N LYS A 129 3.60 -8.51 -15.00
CA LYS A 129 4.15 -9.62 -15.78
C LYS A 129 5.07 -9.15 -16.91
N ARG A 130 4.66 -8.12 -17.67
CA ARG A 130 5.45 -7.59 -18.78
C ARG A 130 6.80 -7.01 -18.34
N PHE A 131 6.83 -6.37 -17.18
CA PHE A 131 8.02 -5.74 -16.63
C PHE A 131 8.62 -6.52 -15.43
N ALA A 132 8.29 -7.80 -15.26
CA ALA A 132 8.71 -8.62 -14.13
C ALA A 132 10.23 -8.61 -13.90
N ARG A 133 11.03 -8.72 -14.97
CA ARG A 133 12.51 -8.72 -14.91
C ARG A 133 13.11 -7.40 -14.40
N TYR A 134 12.36 -6.32 -14.41
CA TYR A 134 12.79 -4.99 -13.98
C TYR A 134 12.25 -4.63 -12.60
N ARG A 135 11.62 -5.60 -11.92
CA ARG A 135 11.17 -5.40 -10.56
C ARG A 135 12.36 -5.42 -9.63
N VAL A 136 12.45 -4.38 -8.81
CA VAL A 136 13.43 -4.21 -7.75
C VAL A 136 12.78 -4.65 -6.44
N ALA A 137 13.53 -5.28 -5.56
CA ALA A 137 13.06 -5.75 -4.26
C ALA A 137 14.15 -5.65 -3.20
N GLY A 138 13.74 -5.61 -1.92
CA GLY A 138 14.64 -5.59 -0.78
C GLY A 138 15.39 -4.26 -0.62
N SER A 139 16.67 -4.33 -0.26
CA SER A 139 17.52 -3.14 0.02
C SER A 139 17.62 -2.15 -1.14
N ASP A 140 17.48 -2.64 -2.37
CA ASP A 140 17.64 -1.80 -3.57
C ASP A 140 16.42 -0.92 -3.86
N GLU A 141 15.26 -1.20 -3.25
CA GLU A 141 14.04 -0.40 -3.42
C GLU A 141 14.26 1.08 -3.02
N ARG A 142 15.06 1.33 -1.99
CA ARG A 142 15.38 2.69 -1.54
C ARG A 142 16.12 3.50 -2.60
N ARG A 143 16.91 2.83 -3.45
CA ARG A 143 17.70 3.44 -4.52
C ARG A 143 16.95 3.55 -5.85
N LEU A 144 15.65 3.29 -5.87
CA LEU A 144 14.84 3.29 -7.08
C LEU A 144 14.98 4.59 -7.89
N ALA A 145 15.10 5.75 -7.21
CA ALA A 145 15.29 7.05 -7.86
C ALA A 145 16.62 7.20 -8.62
N GLU A 146 17.62 6.37 -8.29
CA GLU A 146 18.93 6.36 -8.95
C GLU A 146 18.99 5.42 -10.14
N MET A 147 18.00 4.55 -10.30
CA MET A 147 17.99 3.52 -11.32
C MET A 147 17.55 4.06 -12.68
N GLU A 148 18.19 3.53 -13.75
CA GLU A 148 17.73 3.80 -15.10
C GLU A 148 16.46 3.00 -15.43
N PRO A 149 15.45 3.64 -16.05
CA PRO A 149 14.25 2.93 -16.47
C PRO A 149 14.55 1.94 -17.63
N PRO A 150 13.86 0.79 -17.69
CA PRO A 150 12.76 0.39 -16.84
C PRO A 150 13.21 -0.15 -15.48
N ALA A 151 12.69 0.40 -14.38
CA ALA A 151 12.84 -0.12 -13.05
C ALA A 151 11.53 0.13 -12.29
N TRP A 152 11.11 -0.78 -11.43
CA TRP A 152 9.91 -0.56 -10.61
C TRP A 152 9.96 -1.39 -9.32
N ALA A 153 9.36 -0.85 -8.26
CA ALA A 153 9.25 -1.51 -6.97
C ALA A 153 7.80 -1.49 -6.49
N PHE A 154 7.43 -2.47 -5.67
CA PHE A 154 6.11 -2.57 -5.05
C PHE A 154 6.26 -2.48 -3.53
N PHE A 155 5.75 -1.40 -2.97
CA PHE A 155 5.82 -1.12 -1.55
C PHE A 155 4.54 -1.56 -0.86
N HIS A 156 4.66 -2.56 0.01
CA HIS A 156 3.58 -2.94 0.91
C HIS A 156 3.48 -1.88 2.00
N THR A 157 2.32 -1.28 2.15
CA THR A 157 2.08 -0.20 3.10
C THR A 157 0.88 -0.52 3.97
N ARG A 158 0.81 0.06 5.16
CA ARG A 158 -0.40 -0.04 6.00
C ARG A 158 -1.60 0.45 5.19
N LEU A 159 -2.57 -0.43 5.02
CA LEU A 159 -3.71 -0.18 4.16
C LEU A 159 -4.61 0.90 4.77
N ASP A 160 -4.77 2.03 4.09
CA ASP A 160 -5.71 3.08 4.46
C ASP A 160 -6.97 2.97 3.60
N ASP A 161 -8.08 2.58 4.23
CA ASP A 161 -9.39 2.40 3.60
C ASP A 161 -10.00 3.70 3.02
N ARG A 162 -9.36 4.85 3.22
CA ARG A 162 -9.84 6.14 2.73
C ARG A 162 -9.64 6.27 1.22
N SER A 163 -10.64 5.86 0.44
CA SER A 163 -10.66 6.15 -1.00
C SER A 163 -11.37 7.47 -1.29
N ALA A 164 -10.93 8.18 -2.34
CA ALA A 164 -11.59 9.42 -2.78
C ALA A 164 -13.08 9.21 -3.14
N THR A 165 -13.46 8.00 -3.55
CA THR A 165 -14.84 7.62 -3.82
C THR A 165 -15.65 7.51 -2.53
N ARG A 166 -15.09 6.89 -1.48
CA ARG A 166 -15.74 6.72 -0.18
C ARG A 166 -15.91 8.08 0.55
N ILE A 167 -14.90 8.93 0.48
CA ILE A 167 -14.98 10.30 1.02
C ILE A 167 -16.07 11.11 0.30
N ARG A 168 -16.20 10.99 -1.03
CA ARG A 168 -17.25 11.67 -1.79
C ARG A 168 -18.64 11.14 -1.50
N SER A 169 -18.82 9.83 -1.32
CA SER A 169 -20.11 9.24 -0.97
C SER A 169 -20.56 9.62 0.44
N GLN A 170 -19.64 9.78 1.39
CA GLN A 170 -19.93 10.25 2.74
C GLN A 170 -20.31 11.74 2.76
N ARG A 171 -19.64 12.59 1.95
CA ARG A 171 -20.01 14.02 1.82
C ARG A 171 -21.41 14.24 1.23
N LYS A 172 -21.88 13.36 0.35
CA LYS A 172 -23.25 13.43 -0.19
C LYS A 172 -24.34 13.07 0.84
N LYS A 173 -23.99 12.45 1.97
CA LYS A 173 -24.93 12.04 3.03
C LYS A 173 -25.05 13.02 4.21
N ILE A 174 -24.27 14.11 4.21
CA ILE A 174 -24.35 15.13 5.27
C ILE A 174 -25.21 16.30 4.74
N PRO A 175 -26.39 16.55 5.29
CA PRO A 175 -27.15 17.75 4.98
C PRO A 175 -26.35 18.98 5.41
N SER A 176 -26.37 20.02 4.55
CA SER A 176 -25.67 21.28 4.78
C SER A 176 -26.33 22.12 5.86
N ASN A 177 -26.29 21.70 7.12
CA ASN A 177 -26.64 22.58 8.23
C ASN A 177 -26.07 22.05 9.54
N ARG A 178 -24.84 22.48 9.88
CA ARG A 178 -24.30 22.60 11.26
C ARG A 178 -22.81 22.98 11.19
N PHE A 179 -22.54 24.25 11.02
CA PHE A 179 -21.33 24.87 11.54
C PHE A 179 -21.76 25.92 12.57
N ALA A 180 -21.84 25.50 13.81
CA ALA A 180 -21.77 26.39 14.95
C ALA A 180 -21.04 25.61 16.06
N GLU A 181 -19.90 26.14 16.41
CA GLU A 181 -19.17 26.09 17.67
C GLU A 181 -19.36 24.90 18.60
N GLN A 182 -18.26 24.15 18.82
CA GLN A 182 -17.93 23.60 20.15
C GLN A 182 -16.42 23.41 20.27
N LYS A 183 -15.81 24.23 21.16
CA LYS A 183 -14.46 24.02 21.72
C LYS A 183 -14.49 22.79 22.63
N PRO A 184 -13.47 21.92 22.64
CA PRO A 184 -13.33 20.93 23.69
C PRO A 184 -12.57 21.53 24.88
N GLU A 185 -13.18 21.44 26.06
CA GLU A 185 -12.52 21.69 27.34
C GLU A 185 -11.58 20.54 27.72
N LEU A 186 -10.39 20.91 28.16
CA LEU A 186 -9.44 19.99 28.79
C LEU A 186 -9.91 19.68 30.21
N SER A 187 -10.16 18.44 30.55
CA SER A 187 -10.21 17.97 31.91
C SER A 187 -9.13 16.93 32.20
N THR A 188 -8.26 17.32 33.11
CA THR A 188 -7.21 16.54 33.75
C THR A 188 -7.81 15.39 34.54
N ILE A 189 -7.36 14.16 34.36
CA ILE A 189 -7.60 13.07 35.32
C ILE A 189 -6.28 12.42 35.71
N ALA A 190 -6.06 12.48 37.04
CA ALA A 190 -4.90 11.93 37.72
C ALA A 190 -4.95 10.39 37.80
N ALA A 191 -3.75 9.81 37.87
CA ALA A 191 -3.50 8.39 38.03
C ALA A 191 -4.03 7.81 39.34
N LEU A 192 -4.61 6.63 39.24
CA LEU A 192 -4.75 5.69 40.37
C LEU A 192 -4.43 4.29 39.84
N LEU A 193 -3.36 3.71 40.35
CA LEU A 193 -3.00 2.31 40.12
C LEU A 193 -3.90 1.40 40.96
N PRO A 194 -4.48 0.34 40.43
CA PRO A 194 -5.01 -0.75 41.19
C PRO A 194 -4.23 -2.05 41.05
N HIS A 195 -4.13 -2.69 42.16
CA HIS A 195 -3.67 -4.01 42.53
C HIS A 195 -3.86 -5.10 41.46
N THR A 196 -2.80 -5.86 41.26
CA THR A 196 -2.70 -7.09 40.49
C THR A 196 -3.64 -8.19 41.01
N LYS A 197 -4.58 -8.63 40.15
CA LYS A 197 -5.15 -9.98 40.15
C LYS A 197 -4.55 -10.75 38.97
N PRO A 198 -4.38 -12.07 39.06
CA PRO A 198 -3.81 -12.86 37.97
C PRO A 198 -4.66 -12.73 36.73
N ILE A 199 -4.06 -12.27 35.63
CA ILE A 199 -4.71 -12.16 34.34
C ILE A 199 -4.72 -13.58 33.74
N GLU A 200 -5.90 -14.16 33.58
CA GLU A 200 -6.11 -15.22 32.62
C GLU A 200 -5.63 -14.68 31.27
N THR A 201 -4.55 -15.24 30.77
CA THR A 201 -3.94 -14.87 29.49
C THR A 201 -4.90 -15.20 28.36
N ARG A 202 -5.70 -14.23 27.94
CA ARG A 202 -6.41 -14.36 26.65
C ARG A 202 -5.37 -14.55 25.57
N PRO A 203 -5.50 -15.58 24.70
CA PRO A 203 -4.52 -15.82 23.66
C PRO A 203 -4.38 -14.57 22.78
N THR A 204 -3.13 -14.20 22.46
CA THR A 204 -2.84 -13.09 21.56
C THR A 204 -3.43 -13.39 20.18
N ILE A 205 -3.69 -12.35 19.37
CA ILE A 205 -4.18 -12.53 17.98
C ILE A 205 -3.22 -13.46 17.20
N LEU A 206 -1.92 -13.27 17.35
CA LEU A 206 -0.91 -14.14 16.75
C LEU A 206 -1.06 -15.60 17.20
N GLY A 207 -1.16 -15.85 18.52
CA GLY A 207 -1.33 -17.21 19.06
C GLY A 207 -2.62 -17.87 18.56
N LEU A 208 -3.71 -17.11 18.46
CA LEU A 208 -4.98 -17.58 17.94
C LEU A 208 -4.90 -17.95 16.45
N ILE A 209 -4.18 -17.17 15.65
CA ILE A 209 -3.95 -17.44 14.22
C ILE A 209 -3.16 -18.73 14.05
N VAL A 210 -2.02 -18.87 14.75
CA VAL A 210 -1.17 -20.05 14.65
C VAL A 210 -1.95 -21.30 15.06
N GLN A 211 -2.66 -21.27 16.20
CA GLN A 211 -3.47 -22.38 16.66
C GLN A 211 -4.56 -22.76 15.63
N THR A 212 -5.26 -21.80 15.06
CA THR A 212 -6.31 -22.06 14.05
C THR A 212 -5.73 -22.71 12.79
N LEU A 213 -4.52 -22.29 12.38
CA LEU A 213 -3.83 -22.86 11.23
C LEU A 213 -3.36 -24.29 11.50
N GLU A 214 -2.84 -24.56 12.71
CA GLU A 214 -2.44 -25.92 13.15
C GLU A 214 -3.65 -26.85 13.20
N ASP A 215 -4.76 -26.43 13.80
CA ASP A 215 -6.01 -27.18 13.87
C ASP A 215 -6.56 -27.50 12.47
N GLY A 216 -6.43 -26.53 11.54
CA GLY A 216 -6.78 -26.66 10.14
C GLY A 216 -5.78 -27.46 9.30
N LYS A 217 -4.71 -27.99 9.90
CA LYS A 217 -3.65 -28.77 9.24
C LYS A 217 -2.97 -28.01 8.10
N ALA A 218 -2.75 -26.72 8.30
CA ALA A 218 -1.92 -25.92 7.39
C ALA A 218 -0.48 -26.45 7.42
N GLU A 219 0.20 -26.38 6.28
CA GLU A 219 1.58 -26.84 6.14
C GLU A 219 2.55 -25.67 6.22
N GLU A 220 3.77 -25.95 6.74
CA GLU A 220 4.88 -25.03 6.76
C GLU A 220 4.49 -23.64 7.34
N ILE A 221 3.92 -23.61 8.54
CA ILE A 221 3.56 -22.38 9.22
C ILE A 221 4.83 -21.67 9.66
N VAL A 222 5.08 -20.47 9.13
CA VAL A 222 6.22 -19.62 9.46
C VAL A 222 5.71 -18.31 10.01
N THR A 223 6.24 -17.92 11.17
CA THR A 223 5.98 -16.60 11.78
C THR A 223 7.23 -15.74 11.67
N ILE A 224 7.07 -14.53 11.13
CA ILE A 224 8.14 -13.55 10.95
C ILE A 224 7.81 -12.35 11.82
N ASP A 225 8.75 -11.96 12.68
CA ASP A 225 8.68 -10.71 13.43
C ASP A 225 9.03 -9.54 12.51
N LEU A 226 8.10 -8.61 12.39
CA LEU A 226 8.21 -7.40 11.58
C LEU A 226 8.42 -6.15 12.43
N ALA A 227 8.39 -6.26 13.76
CA ALA A 227 8.55 -5.12 14.66
C ALA A 227 9.88 -4.40 14.38
N GLY A 228 9.79 -3.09 14.13
CA GLY A 228 10.95 -2.26 13.79
C GLY A 228 11.48 -2.41 12.34
N LYS A 229 11.00 -3.39 11.57
CA LYS A 229 11.39 -3.58 10.16
C LYS A 229 10.40 -2.92 9.19
N THR A 230 9.13 -2.84 9.60
CA THR A 230 8.07 -2.25 8.79
C THR A 230 6.97 -1.69 9.69
N THR A 231 6.16 -0.81 9.12
CA THR A 231 4.97 -0.23 9.79
C THR A 231 3.67 -0.93 9.39
N ILE A 232 3.76 -2.05 8.66
CA ILE A 232 2.61 -2.76 8.10
C ILE A 232 1.86 -3.55 9.17
N ALA A 233 2.61 -4.32 9.95
CA ALA A 233 2.14 -5.13 11.06
C ALA A 233 3.33 -5.47 11.97
N ASP A 234 3.06 -5.98 13.17
CA ASP A 234 4.10 -6.45 14.08
C ASP A 234 4.57 -7.86 13.71
N HIS A 235 3.69 -8.67 13.12
CA HIS A 235 4.00 -10.05 12.74
C HIS A 235 3.42 -10.40 11.37
N MET A 236 4.09 -11.30 10.66
CA MET A 236 3.59 -11.94 9.45
C MET A 236 3.56 -13.46 9.68
N VAL A 237 2.44 -14.08 9.33
CA VAL A 237 2.28 -15.53 9.36
C VAL A 237 2.13 -16.00 7.92
N ILE A 238 2.95 -16.97 7.52
CA ILE A 238 2.92 -17.58 6.19
C ILE A 238 2.62 -19.06 6.38
N ALA A 239 1.62 -19.58 5.67
CA ALA A 239 1.28 -21.00 5.71
C ALA A 239 0.81 -21.51 4.35
N SER A 240 0.86 -22.81 4.15
CA SER A 240 0.42 -23.46 2.91
C SER A 240 -0.78 -24.34 3.13
N GLY A 241 -1.66 -24.39 2.12
CA GLY A 241 -2.71 -25.39 1.98
C GLY A 241 -2.45 -26.22 0.73
N ARG A 242 -2.60 -27.55 0.82
CA ARG A 242 -2.34 -28.51 -0.28
C ARG A 242 -3.18 -28.28 -1.53
N SER A 243 -4.30 -27.59 -1.39
CA SER A 243 -5.24 -27.32 -2.48
C SER A 243 -5.95 -25.99 -2.28
N THR A 244 -6.49 -25.41 -3.36
CA THR A 244 -7.36 -24.23 -3.32
C THR A 244 -8.50 -24.41 -2.29
N ARG A 245 -9.10 -25.62 -2.22
CA ARG A 245 -10.16 -25.92 -1.25
C ARG A 245 -9.67 -25.79 0.19
N GLN A 246 -8.48 -26.29 0.51
CA GLN A 246 -7.92 -26.18 1.86
C GLN A 246 -7.53 -24.73 2.19
N VAL A 247 -6.92 -23.98 1.26
CA VAL A 247 -6.62 -22.56 1.44
C VAL A 247 -7.89 -21.79 1.78
N LEU A 248 -8.99 -22.05 1.07
CA LEU A 248 -10.28 -21.40 1.35
C LEU A 248 -10.86 -21.83 2.70
N ALA A 249 -10.80 -23.12 3.05
CA ALA A 249 -11.28 -23.60 4.35
C ALA A 249 -10.50 -22.99 5.52
N LEU A 250 -9.16 -22.91 5.42
CA LEU A 250 -8.32 -22.22 6.42
C LEU A 250 -8.69 -20.75 6.54
N THR A 251 -8.98 -20.10 5.40
CA THR A 251 -9.42 -18.71 5.36
C THR A 251 -10.75 -18.53 6.09
N GLU A 252 -11.71 -19.40 5.89
CA GLU A 252 -13.02 -19.35 6.54
C GLU A 252 -12.93 -19.57 8.05
N HIS A 253 -12.10 -20.51 8.50
CA HIS A 253 -11.84 -20.73 9.93
C HIS A 253 -11.19 -19.51 10.59
N LEU A 254 -10.20 -18.91 9.94
CA LEU A 254 -9.59 -17.67 10.44
C LEU A 254 -10.58 -16.50 10.45
N ASP A 255 -11.41 -16.37 9.42
CA ASP A 255 -12.45 -15.33 9.35
C ASP A 255 -13.42 -15.48 10.53
N GLU A 256 -13.92 -16.69 10.81
CA GLU A 256 -14.85 -16.94 11.90
C GLU A 256 -14.23 -16.64 13.28
N VAL A 257 -12.99 -17.03 13.49
CA VAL A 257 -12.31 -16.87 14.79
C VAL A 257 -11.88 -15.42 15.01
N LEU A 258 -11.33 -14.75 13.99
CA LEU A 258 -10.75 -13.41 14.11
C LEU A 258 -11.80 -12.30 14.04
N SER A 259 -12.87 -12.44 13.26
CA SER A 259 -13.91 -11.42 13.13
C SER A 259 -14.62 -11.11 14.46
N ARG A 260 -14.60 -12.06 15.41
CA ARG A 260 -15.12 -11.90 16.76
C ARG A 260 -14.18 -11.10 17.69
N ARG A 261 -12.91 -10.92 17.31
CA ARG A 261 -11.86 -10.35 18.17
C ARG A 261 -11.29 -9.05 17.63
N THR A 262 -11.17 -8.94 16.33
CA THR A 262 -10.59 -7.77 15.67
C THR A 262 -11.25 -7.54 14.31
N ARG A 263 -11.05 -6.35 13.76
CA ARG A 263 -11.48 -6.07 12.40
C ARG A 263 -10.48 -6.69 11.45
N ILE A 264 -10.96 -7.50 10.52
CA ILE A 264 -10.13 -8.16 9.51
C ILE A 264 -10.51 -7.72 8.10
N SER A 265 -9.53 -7.82 7.20
CA SER A 265 -9.73 -7.68 5.76
C SER A 265 -9.16 -8.92 5.07
N ILE A 266 -9.90 -9.50 4.13
CA ILE A 266 -9.52 -10.74 3.44
C ILE A 266 -9.49 -10.49 1.95
N GLU A 267 -8.38 -10.85 1.29
CA GLU A 267 -8.18 -10.75 -0.14
C GLU A 267 -7.83 -12.12 -0.74
N GLY A 268 -8.17 -12.32 -2.02
CA GLY A 268 -7.77 -13.52 -2.76
C GLY A 268 -8.74 -14.70 -2.66
N LYS A 269 -9.84 -14.63 -1.87
CA LYS A 269 -10.84 -15.71 -1.75
C LYS A 269 -11.37 -16.23 -3.10
N THR A 270 -11.49 -15.38 -4.11
CA THR A 270 -12.10 -15.77 -5.40
C THR A 270 -11.24 -16.76 -6.19
N GLN A 271 -9.91 -16.69 -6.07
CA GLN A 271 -8.97 -17.56 -6.77
C GLN A 271 -8.47 -18.70 -5.87
N GLY A 272 -8.32 -18.44 -4.56
CA GLY A 272 -7.92 -19.42 -3.58
C GLY A 272 -6.51 -20.00 -3.72
N ASP A 273 -5.69 -19.41 -4.59
CA ASP A 273 -4.28 -19.81 -4.79
C ASP A 273 -3.34 -19.09 -3.82
N TRP A 274 -3.72 -17.88 -3.45
CA TRP A 274 -3.11 -17.06 -2.41
C TRP A 274 -4.18 -16.18 -1.77
N VAL A 275 -4.34 -16.31 -0.45
CA VAL A 275 -5.23 -15.48 0.34
C VAL A 275 -4.40 -14.68 1.33
N LEU A 276 -4.72 -13.39 1.46
CA LEU A 276 -4.15 -12.48 2.44
C LEU A 276 -5.23 -12.11 3.44
N ILE A 277 -4.89 -12.20 4.73
CA ILE A 277 -5.76 -11.75 5.84
C ILE A 277 -5.00 -10.70 6.63
N ASP A 278 -5.52 -9.48 6.66
CA ASP A 278 -5.03 -8.40 7.51
C ASP A 278 -5.87 -8.38 8.80
N ALA A 279 -5.24 -8.69 9.92
CA ALA A 279 -5.82 -8.68 11.26
C ALA A 279 -5.26 -7.53 12.13
N GLY A 280 -4.74 -6.47 11.51
CA GLY A 280 -4.17 -5.29 12.19
C GLY A 280 -2.69 -5.52 12.52
N ASP A 281 -2.40 -6.05 13.70
CA ASP A 281 -1.02 -6.27 14.15
C ASP A 281 -0.39 -7.54 13.52
N VAL A 282 -1.20 -8.38 12.88
CA VAL A 282 -0.75 -9.62 12.22
C VAL A 282 -1.30 -9.71 10.80
N ILE A 283 -0.41 -9.96 9.84
CA ILE A 283 -0.78 -10.28 8.45
C ILE A 283 -0.59 -11.78 8.22
N VAL A 284 -1.59 -12.44 7.64
CA VAL A 284 -1.53 -13.86 7.31
C VAL A 284 -1.54 -14.05 5.80
N HIS A 285 -0.59 -14.82 5.30
CA HIS A 285 -0.52 -15.27 3.92
C HIS A 285 -0.77 -16.77 3.84
N LEU A 286 -1.85 -17.17 3.18
CA LEU A 286 -2.17 -18.56 2.91
C LEU A 286 -1.94 -18.85 1.43
N PHE A 287 -1.03 -19.78 1.15
CA PHE A 287 -0.62 -20.09 -0.21
C PHE A 287 -0.93 -21.53 -0.60
N ARG A 288 -1.06 -21.77 -1.90
CA ARG A 288 -0.72 -23.07 -2.47
C ARG A 288 0.82 -23.19 -2.57
N PRO A 289 1.41 -24.40 -2.40
CA PRO A 289 2.86 -24.58 -2.36
C PRO A 289 3.60 -23.98 -3.56
N GLU A 290 3.05 -24.14 -4.78
CA GLU A 290 3.66 -23.64 -6.01
C GLU A 290 3.70 -22.11 -6.04
N ILE A 291 2.64 -21.48 -5.51
CA ILE A 291 2.54 -20.02 -5.45
C ILE A 291 3.46 -19.46 -4.38
N ARG A 292 3.57 -20.13 -3.22
CA ARG A 292 4.49 -19.76 -2.15
C ARG A 292 5.94 -19.76 -2.64
N SER A 293 6.35 -20.83 -3.32
CA SER A 293 7.70 -20.95 -3.89
C SER A 293 8.01 -19.86 -4.90
N TYR A 294 7.01 -19.45 -5.70
CA TYR A 294 7.17 -18.38 -6.68
C TYR A 294 7.36 -17.01 -6.05
N TYR A 295 6.59 -16.68 -5.00
CA TYR A 295 6.67 -15.37 -4.33
C TYR A 295 7.76 -15.30 -3.27
N ASN A 296 8.07 -16.41 -2.60
CA ASN A 296 9.15 -16.59 -1.63
C ASN A 296 9.27 -15.42 -0.63
N LEU A 297 8.15 -15.12 0.07
CA LEU A 297 8.06 -14.02 1.01
C LEU A 297 9.02 -14.20 2.19
N GLU A 298 9.30 -15.43 2.60
CA GLU A 298 10.23 -15.77 3.67
C GLU A 298 11.62 -15.26 3.38
N LYS A 299 12.09 -15.42 2.14
CA LYS A 299 13.42 -14.93 1.74
C LYS A 299 13.47 -13.41 1.78
N MET A 300 12.37 -12.76 1.43
CA MET A 300 12.29 -11.30 1.40
C MET A 300 12.33 -10.68 2.80
N TRP A 301 11.70 -11.34 3.78
CA TRP A 301 11.56 -10.82 5.15
C TRP A 301 12.47 -11.53 6.16
N GLY A 302 12.95 -12.75 5.88
CA GLY A 302 13.82 -13.57 6.74
C GLY A 302 15.32 -13.25 6.62
N SER A 303 15.77 -12.71 5.47
CA SER A 303 17.21 -12.39 5.25
C SER A 303 17.74 -11.26 6.14
N ALA A 304 16.88 -10.51 6.82
CA ALA A 304 17.30 -9.49 7.77
C ALA A 304 17.87 -10.06 9.11
N MET A 305 17.87 -11.37 9.31
CA MET A 305 18.47 -11.99 10.51
C MET A 305 19.96 -12.32 10.39
N LEU A 306 20.53 -12.33 9.18
CA LEU A 306 21.95 -12.70 9.00
C LEU A 306 22.94 -11.54 9.12
N ASP A 307 22.47 -10.30 9.07
CA ASP A 307 23.35 -9.11 9.15
C ASP A 307 23.50 -8.53 10.56
N SER A 308 22.74 -9.00 11.56
CA SER A 308 22.86 -8.51 12.95
C SER A 308 23.84 -9.30 13.84
N GLU A 309 24.33 -10.47 13.41
CA GLU A 309 25.34 -11.25 14.14
C GLU A 309 26.79 -11.08 13.65
N ALA A 310 27.02 -10.37 12.55
CA ALA A 310 28.37 -10.18 12.00
C ALA A 310 29.12 -8.94 12.51
N VAL A 311 28.59 -8.21 13.50
CA VAL A 311 29.29 -7.07 14.12
C VAL A 311 29.46 -7.31 15.63
N ARG A 312 30.11 -8.42 16.00
CA ARG A 312 30.79 -8.59 17.27
C ARG A 312 31.92 -9.61 17.10
N LEU A 313 33.04 -9.17 16.61
CA LEU A 313 34.38 -9.65 16.94
C LEU A 313 35.35 -8.49 16.83
#